data_a2686913465f851ddf8e59bbb8fa4438
#
_entry.id   a2686913465f851ddf8e59bbb8fa4438
#
_cell.length_a   1.000
_cell.length_b   1.000
_cell.length_c   1.000
_cell.angle_alpha   90.00
_cell.angle_beta   90.00
_cell.angle_gamma   90.00
#
_symmetry.space_group_name_H-M   'P 1'
#
loop_
_entity.id
_entity.type
_entity.pdbx_description
1 polymer ?
#
loop_
_entity_poly.entity_id
_entity_poly.type
_entity_poly.pdbx_seq_one_letter_code
_entity_poly.pdbx_strand_id
1 'polypeptide(L)'
;VYTHLPEHSLQIANCFHNATNIEPKIIGYSHWFEVPENAPYGDGMPDYRVNPSNNPVRSIDLSVAGLLVQQECGVNSDWLKQLTIKEASKHYNQDVLDDLQKIIQPHYLGVDRINIRKEYKDKTVIFNHRGAGYTGWAWFCEAMDEIWSERQDFKVYTTMASPSPSREWHEKVNLAGRDEYMDFLSTMKFGVGTFEDYSAWSISTTDGFSVGVPYLLPNKLCYPEMVAVADEPYPYLYDGREDFKKKFKEMLDNPIEYDTENVAKHMVWEERISKWFNNWENVFDLKPMGDTEGLQKCVDFIKKKGVTTKHEMMTEFGWGYRVKFNNYRNALREMKEIKFTKDGYEWV
;
A
#
# COMPACT_ATOMS: atom_id res chain seq x y z
N VAL A 1 13.78 9.83 -13.15
CA VAL A 1 12.92 8.77 -13.72
C VAL A 1 12.32 7.94 -12.61
N TYR A 2 11.07 7.52 -12.75
CA TYR A 2 10.37 6.67 -11.80
C TYR A 2 10.03 5.32 -12.43
N THR A 3 10.27 4.23 -11.72
CA THR A 3 9.98 2.86 -12.19
C THR A 3 9.21 2.03 -11.16
N HIS A 4 8.36 1.12 -11.61
CA HIS A 4 7.65 0.15 -10.75
C HIS A 4 8.36 -1.20 -10.63
N LEU A 5 9.31 -1.49 -11.52
CA LEU A 5 10.04 -2.74 -11.53
C LEU A 5 11.53 -2.45 -11.58
N PRO A 6 12.32 -2.96 -10.63
CA PRO A 6 13.76 -2.74 -10.59
C PRO A 6 14.47 -3.13 -11.90
N GLU A 7 14.06 -4.22 -12.53
CA GLU A 7 14.65 -4.73 -13.77
C GLU A 7 14.61 -3.71 -14.92
N HIS A 8 13.60 -2.86 -14.96
CA HIS A 8 13.50 -1.81 -15.97
C HIS A 8 14.49 -0.66 -15.74
N SER A 9 14.95 -0.47 -14.51
CA SER A 9 15.88 0.60 -14.16
C SER A 9 17.21 0.46 -14.88
N LEU A 10 17.73 -0.77 -14.97
CA LEU A 10 18.98 -1.05 -15.69
C LEU A 10 18.86 -0.73 -17.19
N GLN A 11 17.72 -1.09 -17.80
CA GLN A 11 17.47 -0.79 -19.21
C GLN A 11 17.37 0.73 -19.43
N ILE A 12 16.69 1.44 -18.55
CA ILE A 12 16.56 2.90 -18.61
C ILE A 12 17.93 3.56 -18.46
N ALA A 13 18.73 3.16 -17.46
CA ALA A 13 20.07 3.70 -17.27
C ALA A 13 20.94 3.51 -18.52
N ASN A 14 20.94 2.31 -19.10
CA ASN A 14 21.68 2.02 -20.33
C ASN A 14 21.20 2.83 -21.54
N CYS A 15 19.88 2.99 -21.71
CA CYS A 15 19.33 3.81 -22.80
C CYS A 15 19.75 5.27 -22.67
N PHE A 16 19.69 5.87 -21.48
CA PHE A 16 20.11 7.24 -21.25
C PHE A 16 21.60 7.42 -21.45
N HIS A 17 22.43 6.52 -20.91
CA HIS A 17 23.87 6.56 -21.07
C HIS A 17 24.27 6.54 -22.56
N ASN A 18 23.69 5.60 -23.33
CA ASN A 18 24.02 5.44 -24.76
C ASN A 18 23.48 6.59 -25.63
N ALA A 19 22.32 7.17 -25.28
CA ALA A 19 21.70 8.22 -26.10
C ALA A 19 22.23 9.63 -25.79
N THR A 20 22.60 9.90 -24.55
CA THR A 20 22.83 11.29 -24.10
C THR A 20 24.14 11.47 -23.33
N ASN A 21 24.82 10.39 -22.98
CA ASN A 21 25.97 10.38 -22.06
C ASN A 21 25.63 11.00 -20.67
N ILE A 22 24.35 10.93 -20.28
CA ILE A 22 23.85 11.42 -18.99
C ILE A 22 23.43 10.21 -18.16
N GLU A 23 23.87 10.16 -16.91
CA GLU A 23 23.37 9.20 -15.93
C GLU A 23 22.04 9.70 -15.36
N PRO A 24 20.92 9.01 -15.61
CA PRO A 24 19.63 9.41 -15.07
C PRO A 24 19.57 9.14 -13.57
N LYS A 25 19.04 10.06 -12.79
CA LYS A 25 18.61 9.74 -11.43
C LYS A 25 17.32 8.92 -11.50
N ILE A 26 17.31 7.74 -10.91
CA ILE A 26 16.20 6.79 -10.97
C ILE A 26 15.74 6.53 -9.55
N ILE A 27 14.44 6.65 -9.31
CA ILE A 27 13.75 6.14 -8.13
C ILE A 27 12.75 5.07 -8.54
N GLY A 28 12.55 4.12 -7.67
CA GLY A 28 11.61 3.04 -7.90
C GLY A 28 10.61 2.86 -6.78
N TYR A 29 9.59 2.06 -7.07
CA TYR A 29 8.70 1.50 -6.08
C TYR A 29 8.38 0.06 -6.46
N SER A 30 8.61 -0.88 -5.56
CA SER A 30 8.35 -2.28 -5.81
C SER A 30 7.39 -2.87 -4.79
N HIS A 31 6.33 -3.51 -5.29
CA HIS A 31 5.38 -4.25 -4.46
C HIS A 31 5.88 -5.64 -4.08
N TRP A 32 6.85 -6.15 -4.83
CA TRP A 32 7.50 -7.43 -4.61
C TRP A 32 8.80 -7.47 -5.41
N PHE A 33 9.68 -8.35 -5.01
CA PHE A 33 10.84 -8.75 -5.78
C PHE A 33 10.65 -10.20 -6.25
N GLU A 34 11.39 -10.60 -7.29
CA GLU A 34 11.51 -12.00 -7.64
C GLU A 34 12.21 -12.71 -6.47
N VAL A 35 11.42 -13.37 -5.65
CA VAL A 35 11.93 -14.23 -4.60
C VAL A 35 12.12 -15.63 -5.17
N PRO A 36 13.20 -16.33 -4.77
CA PRO A 36 13.58 -17.58 -5.39
C PRO A 36 12.57 -18.70 -5.15
N GLU A 37 12.82 -19.75 -5.83
CA GLU A 37 12.29 -21.08 -6.05
C GLU A 37 11.24 -21.63 -5.06
N ASN A 38 11.13 -21.11 -3.86
CA ASN A 38 10.20 -21.56 -2.82
C ASN A 38 9.15 -20.52 -2.41
N ALA A 39 9.09 -19.39 -3.09
CA ALA A 39 7.97 -18.49 -2.83
C ALA A 39 6.69 -19.16 -3.32
N PRO A 40 5.61 -19.17 -2.52
CA PRO A 40 4.39 -19.91 -2.80
C PRO A 40 3.54 -19.23 -3.87
N TYR A 41 4.16 -18.82 -4.95
CA TYR A 41 3.49 -18.25 -6.11
C TYR A 41 2.85 -19.32 -7.01
N GLY A 42 2.88 -20.60 -6.58
CA GLY A 42 2.49 -21.73 -7.41
C GLY A 42 1.07 -21.65 -7.92
N ASP A 43 0.10 -21.40 -7.06
CA ASP A 43 -1.29 -21.55 -7.45
C ASP A 43 -2.01 -20.19 -7.54
N GLY A 44 -2.19 -19.70 -8.75
CA GLY A 44 -3.08 -18.58 -9.05
C GLY A 44 -2.40 -17.24 -9.37
N MET A 45 -1.08 -17.18 -9.46
CA MET A 45 -0.39 -16.06 -10.09
C MET A 45 -0.31 -16.25 -11.61
N PRO A 46 -0.34 -15.16 -12.40
CA PRO A 46 -0.22 -15.28 -13.84
C PRO A 46 1.02 -16.06 -14.27
N ASP A 47 0.86 -16.95 -15.22
CA ASP A 47 1.88 -17.88 -15.80
C ASP A 47 3.24 -17.28 -16.11
N TYR A 48 3.32 -15.98 -16.31
CA TYR A 48 4.58 -15.30 -16.64
C TYR A 48 5.63 -15.34 -15.52
N ARG A 49 5.25 -15.73 -14.30
CA ARG A 49 6.17 -15.86 -13.15
C ARG A 49 6.59 -17.29 -12.90
N VAL A 50 5.80 -18.23 -13.34
CA VAL A 50 5.98 -19.67 -13.12
C VAL A 50 6.64 -20.34 -14.32
N ASN A 51 6.57 -19.70 -15.49
CA ASN A 51 7.10 -20.27 -16.72
C ASN A 51 8.35 -19.49 -17.20
N PRO A 52 9.56 -19.96 -16.88
CA PRO A 52 10.82 -19.33 -17.32
C PRO A 52 10.91 -19.16 -18.84
N SER A 53 10.21 -19.99 -19.61
CA SER A 53 10.18 -19.88 -21.06
C SER A 53 9.42 -18.65 -21.56
N ASN A 54 8.51 -18.10 -20.77
CA ASN A 54 7.71 -16.93 -21.14
C ASN A 54 8.35 -15.62 -20.65
N ASN A 55 9.25 -15.68 -19.67
CA ASN A 55 10.03 -14.53 -19.22
C ASN A 55 11.37 -14.97 -18.60
N PRO A 56 12.32 -15.39 -19.44
CA PRO A 56 13.60 -15.94 -18.98
C PRO A 56 14.50 -14.92 -18.27
N VAL A 57 14.09 -13.66 -18.19
CA VAL A 57 14.92 -12.54 -17.76
C VAL A 57 14.59 -12.09 -16.34
N ARG A 58 13.59 -12.68 -15.68
CA ARG A 58 13.27 -12.35 -14.29
C ARG A 58 14.03 -13.28 -13.33
N SER A 59 15.12 -12.78 -12.82
CA SER A 59 15.87 -13.39 -11.73
C SER A 59 16.12 -12.38 -10.63
N ILE A 60 16.42 -12.86 -9.45
CA ILE A 60 16.87 -12.00 -8.33
C ILE A 60 18.07 -11.14 -8.75
N ASP A 61 18.93 -11.66 -9.65
CA ASP A 61 20.08 -10.94 -10.16
C ASP A 61 19.71 -9.69 -10.95
N LEU A 62 18.65 -9.76 -11.75
CA LEU A 62 18.17 -8.59 -12.49
C LEU A 62 17.48 -7.57 -11.57
N SER A 63 16.73 -8.05 -10.59
CA SER A 63 16.15 -7.17 -9.58
C SER A 63 17.25 -6.44 -8.81
N VAL A 64 18.29 -7.15 -8.36
CA VAL A 64 19.44 -6.56 -7.66
C VAL A 64 20.20 -5.59 -8.57
N ALA A 65 20.53 -5.98 -9.81
CA ALA A 65 21.22 -5.11 -10.75
C ALA A 65 20.39 -3.82 -11.05
N GLY A 66 19.07 -3.96 -11.15
CA GLY A 66 18.17 -2.84 -11.33
C GLY A 66 18.06 -1.94 -10.10
N LEU A 67 18.12 -2.51 -8.90
CA LEU A 67 18.15 -1.73 -7.64
C LEU A 67 19.45 -0.93 -7.52
N LEU A 68 20.59 -1.52 -7.84
CA LEU A 68 21.91 -0.88 -7.72
C LEU A 68 22.08 0.36 -8.62
N VAL A 69 21.26 0.53 -9.66
CA VAL A 69 21.26 1.75 -10.48
C VAL A 69 20.21 2.79 -10.03
N GLN A 70 19.43 2.48 -8.99
CA GLN A 70 18.50 3.43 -8.39
C GLN A 70 19.15 4.20 -7.25
N GLN A 71 18.71 5.42 -7.03
CA GLN A 71 19.06 6.19 -5.84
C GLN A 71 18.22 5.77 -4.65
N GLU A 72 16.97 5.40 -4.88
CA GLU A 72 16.06 4.86 -3.88
C GLU A 72 15.00 3.97 -4.52
N CYS A 73 14.63 2.90 -3.83
CA CYS A 73 13.48 2.05 -4.15
C CYS A 73 12.55 1.96 -2.94
N GLY A 74 11.37 2.53 -3.06
CA GLY A 74 10.31 2.34 -2.08
C GLY A 74 9.77 0.91 -2.12
N VAL A 75 9.46 0.35 -0.95
CA VAL A 75 8.79 -0.96 -0.81
C VAL A 75 7.65 -0.87 0.19
N ASN A 76 6.72 -1.80 0.11
CA ASN A 76 5.48 -1.76 0.91
C ASN A 76 5.70 -1.90 2.42
N SER A 77 6.81 -2.52 2.85
CA SER A 77 7.08 -2.84 4.26
C SER A 77 8.57 -3.07 4.52
N ASP A 78 8.96 -2.94 5.77
CA ASP A 78 10.31 -3.37 6.20
C ASP A 78 10.47 -4.87 6.07
N TRP A 79 9.39 -5.64 6.30
CA TRP A 79 9.41 -7.09 6.06
C TRP A 79 9.85 -7.43 4.63
N LEU A 80 9.31 -6.72 3.61
CA LEU A 80 9.72 -6.96 2.21
C LEU A 80 11.18 -6.55 1.97
N LYS A 81 11.63 -5.44 2.56
CA LYS A 81 13.03 -5.04 2.54
C LYS A 81 13.94 -6.14 3.09
N GLN A 82 13.63 -6.62 4.30
CA GLN A 82 14.42 -7.66 4.96
C GLN A 82 14.42 -8.98 4.18
N LEU A 83 13.27 -9.37 3.62
CA LEU A 83 13.16 -10.54 2.76
C LEU A 83 14.08 -10.40 1.54
N THR A 84 14.07 -9.27 0.87
CA THR A 84 14.88 -9.00 -0.33
C THR A 84 16.37 -9.08 -0.01
N ILE A 85 16.81 -8.46 1.08
CA ILE A 85 18.21 -8.49 1.51
C ILE A 85 18.61 -9.90 1.92
N LYS A 86 17.76 -10.63 2.66
CA LYS A 86 17.98 -12.02 3.02
C LYS A 86 18.16 -12.92 1.79
N GLU A 87 17.34 -12.74 0.76
CA GLU A 87 17.48 -13.51 -0.46
C GLU A 87 18.75 -13.13 -1.24
N ALA A 88 19.03 -11.83 -1.35
CA ALA A 88 20.26 -11.35 -1.98
C ALA A 88 21.52 -11.87 -1.26
N SER A 89 21.51 -12.04 0.06
CA SER A 89 22.65 -12.53 0.84
C SER A 89 23.10 -13.95 0.49
N LYS A 90 22.27 -14.72 -0.21
CA LYS A 90 22.63 -16.05 -0.71
C LYS A 90 23.58 -16.00 -1.91
N HIS A 91 23.67 -14.85 -2.59
CA HIS A 91 24.35 -14.71 -3.88
C HIS A 91 25.37 -13.57 -3.92
N TYR A 92 25.28 -12.58 -3.03
CA TYR A 92 26.05 -11.35 -3.06
C TYR A 92 26.91 -11.17 -1.80
N ASN A 93 28.00 -10.42 -1.94
CA ASN A 93 28.87 -10.03 -0.83
C ASN A 93 28.27 -8.90 0.00
N GLN A 94 28.91 -8.57 1.13
CA GLN A 94 28.41 -7.58 2.09
C GLN A 94 28.31 -6.17 1.49
N ASP A 95 29.23 -5.77 0.59
CA ASP A 95 29.19 -4.42 -0.01
C ASP A 95 27.91 -4.19 -0.79
N VAL A 96 27.47 -5.20 -1.59
CA VAL A 96 26.20 -5.15 -2.31
C VAL A 96 25.01 -5.12 -1.35
N LEU A 97 25.06 -5.88 -0.27
CA LEU A 97 23.98 -5.89 0.73
C LEU A 97 23.86 -4.54 1.45
N ASP A 98 24.99 -3.92 1.77
CA ASP A 98 25.04 -2.59 2.39
C ASP A 98 24.44 -1.50 1.47
N ASP A 99 24.67 -1.60 0.18
CA ASP A 99 24.09 -0.71 -0.80
C ASP A 99 22.59 -0.96 -0.96
N LEU A 100 22.15 -2.22 -1.04
CA LEU A 100 20.72 -2.56 -1.05
C LEU A 100 20.01 -2.05 0.22
N GLN A 101 20.67 -2.15 1.38
CA GLN A 101 20.13 -1.66 2.65
C GLN A 101 19.87 -0.15 2.64
N LYS A 102 20.70 0.63 1.93
CA LYS A 102 20.56 2.08 1.76
C LYS A 102 19.50 2.42 0.71
N ILE A 103 19.47 1.68 -0.41
CA ILE A 103 18.60 1.95 -1.56
C ILE A 103 17.15 1.59 -1.25
N ILE A 104 16.89 0.44 -0.60
CA ILE A 104 15.53 -0.03 -0.32
C ILE A 104 15.00 0.66 0.93
N GLN A 105 13.89 1.40 0.79
CA GLN A 105 13.26 2.12 1.89
C GLN A 105 11.78 1.75 2.03
N PRO A 106 11.30 1.45 3.25
CA PRO A 106 9.88 1.20 3.49
C PRO A 106 9.05 2.46 3.23
N HIS A 107 8.15 2.36 2.27
CA HIS A 107 7.17 3.39 1.92
C HIS A 107 5.78 2.75 1.96
N TYR A 108 5.18 2.73 3.13
CA TYR A 108 3.88 2.10 3.36
C TYR A 108 2.78 2.70 2.50
N LEU A 109 1.90 1.84 2.00
CA LEU A 109 0.71 2.28 1.27
C LEU A 109 -0.29 2.93 2.23
N GLY A 110 -0.99 3.93 1.72
CA GLY A 110 -1.98 4.69 2.48
C GLY A 110 -3.42 4.37 2.09
N VAL A 111 -4.34 4.98 2.83
CA VAL A 111 -5.78 5.02 2.56
C VAL A 111 -6.21 6.46 2.25
N ASP A 112 -7.26 6.61 1.45
CA ASP A 112 -7.71 7.93 0.99
C ASP A 112 -8.34 8.77 2.13
N ARG A 113 -9.07 8.11 3.02
CA ARG A 113 -9.78 8.74 4.13
C ARG A 113 -10.11 7.74 5.23
N ILE A 114 -10.33 8.25 6.43
CA ILE A 114 -10.84 7.50 7.56
C ILE A 114 -12.31 7.85 7.75
N ASN A 115 -13.16 6.83 7.89
CA ASN A 115 -14.58 6.97 8.15
C ASN A 115 -15.04 5.85 9.09
N ILE A 116 -14.60 5.93 10.34
CA ILE A 116 -14.87 4.92 11.35
C ILE A 116 -16.35 4.84 11.63
N ARG A 117 -16.93 3.66 11.45
CA ARG A 117 -18.29 3.32 11.87
C ARG A 117 -18.22 2.37 13.06
N LYS A 118 -19.05 2.65 14.06
CA LYS A 118 -19.09 1.82 15.31
C LYS A 118 -20.18 0.77 15.27
N GLU A 119 -21.12 0.88 14.34
CA GLU A 119 -22.22 -0.09 14.20
C GLU A 119 -21.87 -1.14 13.16
N TYR A 120 -21.94 -2.38 13.55
CA TYR A 120 -21.70 -3.53 12.69
C TYR A 120 -22.84 -4.57 12.83
N LYS A 121 -22.98 -5.43 11.83
CA LYS A 121 -23.86 -6.58 11.90
C LYS A 121 -23.17 -7.70 12.69
N ASP A 122 -23.80 -8.16 13.74
CA ASP A 122 -23.25 -9.25 14.56
C ASP A 122 -23.08 -10.53 13.74
N LYS A 123 -22.09 -11.35 14.12
CA LYS A 123 -21.78 -12.63 13.48
C LYS A 123 -21.43 -12.54 11.97
N THR A 124 -20.99 -11.36 11.50
CA THR A 124 -20.53 -11.16 10.12
C THR A 124 -19.03 -11.00 10.04
N VAL A 125 -18.41 -11.72 9.11
CA VAL A 125 -16.97 -11.72 8.89
C VAL A 125 -16.68 -11.41 7.44
N ILE A 126 -15.62 -10.65 7.15
CA ILE A 126 -15.19 -10.38 5.79
C ILE A 126 -13.86 -11.08 5.47
N PHE A 127 -13.83 -11.76 4.33
CA PHE A 127 -12.62 -12.20 3.65
C PHE A 127 -12.54 -11.45 2.33
N ASN A 128 -11.96 -10.26 2.33
CA ASN A 128 -11.87 -9.37 1.16
C ASN A 128 -10.56 -9.52 0.38
N HIS A 129 -9.96 -10.70 0.45
CA HIS A 129 -8.79 -11.08 -0.34
C HIS A 129 -9.19 -11.95 -1.52
N ARG A 130 -8.27 -12.11 -2.48
CA ARG A 130 -8.46 -13.08 -3.55
C ARG A 130 -8.51 -14.50 -2.97
N GLY A 131 -9.38 -15.34 -3.51
CA GLY A 131 -9.40 -16.76 -3.15
C GLY A 131 -8.28 -17.52 -3.89
N ALA A 132 -7.04 -17.31 -3.48
CA ALA A 132 -5.83 -17.88 -4.09
C ALA A 132 -4.99 -18.64 -3.06
N GLY A 133 -4.10 -19.51 -3.51
CA GLY A 133 -3.25 -20.32 -2.64
C GLY A 133 -2.45 -19.48 -1.64
N TYR A 134 -1.76 -18.44 -2.13
CA TYR A 134 -0.92 -17.58 -1.30
C TYR A 134 -1.69 -16.77 -0.24
N THR A 135 -3.00 -16.58 -0.41
CA THR A 135 -3.84 -15.90 0.58
C THR A 135 -4.31 -16.84 1.70
N GLY A 136 -3.96 -18.12 1.63
CA GLY A 136 -4.39 -19.12 2.60
C GLY A 136 -5.87 -19.51 2.49
N TRP A 137 -6.53 -19.21 1.36
CA TRP A 137 -7.96 -19.47 1.18
C TRP A 137 -8.36 -20.93 1.42
N ALA A 138 -7.54 -21.88 0.98
CA ALA A 138 -7.84 -23.31 1.13
C ALA A 138 -7.94 -23.73 2.61
N TRP A 139 -6.90 -23.45 3.39
CA TRP A 139 -6.91 -23.78 4.81
C TRP A 139 -7.93 -22.94 5.61
N PHE A 140 -8.18 -21.71 5.18
CA PHE A 140 -9.25 -20.91 5.77
C PHE A 140 -10.62 -21.59 5.60
N CYS A 141 -10.90 -22.11 4.40
CA CYS A 141 -12.12 -22.88 4.17
C CYS A 141 -12.20 -24.12 5.06
N GLU A 142 -11.10 -24.87 5.22
CA GLU A 142 -11.03 -26.03 6.13
C GLU A 142 -11.36 -25.61 7.57
N ALA A 143 -10.71 -24.54 8.05
CA ALA A 143 -10.97 -24.03 9.40
C ALA A 143 -12.44 -23.57 9.60
N MET A 144 -13.02 -22.92 8.57
CA MET A 144 -14.42 -22.51 8.63
C MET A 144 -15.38 -23.70 8.58
N ASP A 145 -15.10 -24.73 7.80
CA ASP A 145 -15.89 -25.96 7.77
C ASP A 145 -15.86 -26.67 9.13
N GLU A 146 -14.70 -26.72 9.81
CA GLU A 146 -14.59 -27.24 11.17
C GLU A 146 -15.42 -26.42 12.16
N ILE A 147 -15.29 -25.08 12.17
CA ILE A 147 -16.06 -24.21 13.06
C ILE A 147 -17.56 -24.31 12.77
N TRP A 148 -17.95 -24.39 11.47
CA TRP A 148 -19.34 -24.54 11.08
C TRP A 148 -19.97 -25.83 11.56
N SER A 149 -19.20 -26.90 11.65
CA SER A 149 -19.68 -28.16 12.23
C SER A 149 -20.02 -28.06 13.73
N GLU A 150 -19.40 -27.11 14.45
CA GLU A 150 -19.65 -26.85 15.86
C GLU A 150 -20.77 -25.81 16.09
N ARG A 151 -20.89 -24.82 15.18
CA ARG A 151 -21.82 -23.69 15.31
C ARG A 151 -22.19 -23.12 13.94
N GLN A 152 -23.46 -22.79 13.73
CA GLN A 152 -24.02 -22.38 12.43
C GLN A 152 -24.61 -20.95 12.48
N ASP A 153 -24.06 -20.08 13.33
CA ASP A 153 -24.62 -18.77 13.64
C ASP A 153 -23.81 -17.58 13.08
N PHE A 154 -22.94 -17.81 12.08
CA PHE A 154 -22.14 -16.75 11.46
C PHE A 154 -22.17 -16.81 9.92
N LYS A 155 -21.76 -15.71 9.28
CA LYS A 155 -21.54 -15.64 7.83
C LYS A 155 -20.20 -15.01 7.50
N VAL A 156 -19.51 -15.59 6.53
CA VAL A 156 -18.29 -15.04 5.92
C VAL A 156 -18.63 -14.51 4.54
N TYR A 157 -18.37 -13.24 4.33
CA TYR A 157 -18.56 -12.57 3.06
C TYR A 157 -17.25 -12.49 2.27
N THR A 158 -17.32 -12.65 0.96
CA THR A 158 -16.22 -12.38 0.05
C THR A 158 -16.65 -11.38 -1.02
N THR A 159 -15.75 -10.47 -1.39
CA THR A 159 -15.99 -9.44 -2.43
C THR A 159 -15.32 -9.76 -3.75
N MET A 160 -14.47 -10.78 -3.80
CA MET A 160 -13.72 -11.17 -4.99
C MET A 160 -14.08 -12.60 -5.43
N ALA A 161 -13.65 -12.99 -6.64
CA ALA A 161 -13.88 -14.33 -7.12
C ALA A 161 -13.18 -15.35 -6.21
N SER A 162 -13.96 -16.25 -5.63
CA SER A 162 -13.46 -17.39 -4.88
C SER A 162 -13.55 -18.64 -5.77
N PRO A 163 -12.50 -19.46 -5.86
CA PRO A 163 -12.52 -20.72 -6.61
C PRO A 163 -13.25 -21.83 -5.86
N SER A 164 -13.59 -21.62 -4.59
CA SER A 164 -14.20 -22.66 -3.74
C SER A 164 -15.68 -22.86 -4.05
N PRO A 165 -16.19 -24.09 -3.90
CA PRO A 165 -17.62 -24.36 -4.00
C PRO A 165 -18.40 -23.57 -2.97
N SER A 166 -19.68 -23.33 -3.24
CA SER A 166 -20.59 -22.69 -2.30
C SER A 166 -20.65 -23.48 -1.00
N ARG A 167 -20.57 -22.77 0.13
CA ARG A 167 -20.69 -23.32 1.50
C ARG A 167 -21.76 -22.57 2.25
N GLU A 168 -22.41 -23.21 3.19
CA GLU A 168 -23.51 -22.60 3.96
C GLU A 168 -23.09 -21.37 4.76
N TRP A 169 -21.87 -21.35 5.28
CA TRP A 169 -21.30 -20.19 5.98
C TRP A 169 -20.81 -19.08 5.07
N HIS A 170 -20.67 -19.31 3.75
CA HIS A 170 -20.07 -18.40 2.80
C HIS A 170 -21.12 -17.69 1.93
N GLU A 171 -20.92 -16.39 1.72
CA GLU A 171 -21.69 -15.59 0.79
C GLU A 171 -20.78 -14.66 -0.01
N LYS A 172 -20.93 -14.69 -1.34
CA LYS A 172 -20.20 -13.81 -2.24
C LYS A 172 -21.07 -12.60 -2.57
N VAL A 173 -20.49 -11.41 -2.41
CA VAL A 173 -21.14 -10.14 -2.77
C VAL A 173 -20.46 -9.53 -3.99
N ASN A 174 -21.27 -8.95 -4.88
CA ASN A 174 -20.80 -8.18 -6.03
C ASN A 174 -21.14 -6.72 -5.77
N LEU A 175 -20.12 -5.88 -5.73
CA LEU A 175 -20.23 -4.46 -5.41
C LEU A 175 -19.84 -3.63 -6.64
N ALA A 176 -20.60 -2.59 -6.92
CA ALA A 176 -20.47 -1.83 -8.16
C ALA A 176 -19.30 -0.85 -8.18
N GLY A 177 -18.70 -0.54 -7.03
CA GLY A 177 -17.58 0.40 -6.96
C GLY A 177 -16.99 0.55 -5.58
N ARG A 178 -16.03 1.48 -5.47
CA ARG A 178 -15.26 1.71 -4.24
C ARG A 178 -16.14 2.15 -3.08
N ASP A 179 -17.06 3.08 -3.30
CA ASP A 179 -17.90 3.62 -2.20
C ASP A 179 -18.84 2.54 -1.67
N GLU A 180 -19.50 1.78 -2.54
CA GLU A 180 -20.36 0.66 -2.14
C GLU A 180 -19.56 -0.43 -1.40
N TYR A 181 -18.33 -0.70 -1.85
CA TYR A 181 -17.43 -1.63 -1.16
C TYR A 181 -17.08 -1.13 0.25
N MET A 182 -16.71 0.13 0.41
CA MET A 182 -16.36 0.71 1.72
C MET A 182 -17.57 0.75 2.65
N ASP A 183 -18.75 1.08 2.13
CA ASP A 183 -20.01 1.06 2.88
C ASP A 183 -20.37 -0.35 3.34
N PHE A 184 -20.26 -1.34 2.45
CA PHE A 184 -20.49 -2.73 2.81
C PHE A 184 -19.48 -3.22 3.85
N LEU A 185 -18.18 -2.96 3.62
CA LEU A 185 -17.10 -3.34 4.52
C LEU A 185 -17.34 -2.81 5.93
N SER A 186 -17.76 -1.55 6.06
CA SER A 186 -18.01 -0.92 7.37
C SER A 186 -19.12 -1.58 8.20
N THR A 187 -19.95 -2.44 7.59
CA THR A 187 -21.00 -3.18 8.30
C THR A 187 -20.53 -4.52 8.86
N MET A 188 -19.31 -4.94 8.58
CA MET A 188 -18.77 -6.21 9.06
C MET A 188 -18.29 -6.11 10.51
N LYS A 189 -18.46 -7.18 11.28
CA LYS A 189 -17.98 -7.23 12.66
C LYS A 189 -16.46 -7.25 12.70
N PHE A 190 -15.84 -8.10 11.87
CA PHE A 190 -14.39 -8.15 11.71
C PHE A 190 -13.98 -8.76 10.37
N GLY A 191 -12.73 -8.54 9.98
CA GLY A 191 -12.11 -9.17 8.83
C GLY A 191 -11.09 -10.24 9.22
N VAL A 192 -10.63 -11.01 8.23
CA VAL A 192 -9.59 -12.02 8.43
C VAL A 192 -8.49 -11.88 7.37
N GLY A 193 -7.24 -12.05 7.79
CA GLY A 193 -6.09 -12.24 6.93
C GLY A 193 -5.48 -13.61 7.22
N THR A 194 -5.26 -14.40 6.17
CA THR A 194 -4.87 -15.81 6.32
C THR A 194 -3.62 -16.18 5.50
N PHE A 195 -2.82 -15.19 5.16
CA PHE A 195 -1.58 -15.37 4.40
C PHE A 195 -0.57 -16.20 5.19
N GLU A 196 0.02 -17.20 4.55
CA GLU A 196 0.95 -18.11 5.22
C GLU A 196 2.41 -17.78 4.94
N ASP A 197 2.76 -17.52 3.69
CA ASP A 197 4.15 -17.48 3.25
C ASP A 197 4.61 -16.13 2.71
N TYR A 198 3.70 -15.33 2.19
CA TYR A 198 4.02 -14.02 1.64
C TYR A 198 2.87 -13.03 1.76
N SER A 199 3.18 -11.88 2.34
CA SER A 199 2.35 -10.67 2.26
C SER A 199 3.24 -9.46 2.50
N ALA A 200 3.49 -8.67 1.47
CA ALA A 200 4.29 -7.45 1.59
C ALA A 200 3.49 -6.28 2.17
N TRP A 201 2.19 -6.27 1.94
CA TRP A 201 1.21 -5.31 2.47
C TRP A 201 -0.21 -5.78 2.13
N SER A 202 -1.18 -5.39 2.91
CA SER A 202 -2.58 -5.73 2.67
C SER A 202 -3.46 -4.49 2.58
N ILE A 203 -3.75 -4.04 1.36
CA ILE A 203 -4.69 -2.93 1.11
C ILE A 203 -6.08 -3.29 1.64
N SER A 204 -6.52 -4.53 1.46
CA SER A 204 -7.81 -5.00 1.99
C SER A 204 -7.93 -4.82 3.51
N THR A 205 -6.84 -5.04 4.25
CA THR A 205 -6.81 -4.84 5.70
C THR A 205 -6.81 -3.37 6.06
N THR A 206 -6.02 -2.54 5.37
CA THR A 206 -6.00 -1.09 5.62
C THR A 206 -7.32 -0.43 5.27
N ASP A 207 -8.01 -0.89 4.24
CA ASP A 207 -9.38 -0.48 3.92
C ASP A 207 -10.33 -0.75 5.10
N GLY A 208 -10.26 -1.95 5.68
CA GLY A 208 -11.06 -2.30 6.84
C GLY A 208 -10.77 -1.42 8.05
N PHE A 209 -9.52 -1.21 8.39
CA PHE A 209 -9.17 -0.31 9.49
C PHE A 209 -9.71 1.11 9.29
N SER A 210 -9.69 1.61 8.05
CA SER A 210 -10.16 2.97 7.73
C SER A 210 -11.67 3.16 7.90
N VAL A 211 -12.46 2.08 8.00
CA VAL A 211 -13.92 2.11 8.21
C VAL A 211 -14.38 1.50 9.54
N GLY A 212 -13.44 1.17 10.42
CA GLY A 212 -13.79 0.68 11.76
C GLY A 212 -13.84 -0.84 11.88
N VAL A 213 -13.32 -1.59 10.93
CA VAL A 213 -13.34 -3.06 10.94
C VAL A 213 -11.97 -3.60 11.33
N PRO A 214 -11.80 -4.17 12.53
CA PRO A 214 -10.57 -4.85 12.93
C PRO A 214 -10.44 -6.19 12.21
N TYR A 215 -9.20 -6.68 12.14
CA TYR A 215 -8.90 -7.94 11.46
C TYR A 215 -8.21 -8.94 12.38
N LEU A 216 -8.58 -10.19 12.27
CA LEU A 216 -7.81 -11.30 12.82
C LEU A 216 -6.66 -11.60 11.85
N LEU A 217 -5.42 -11.29 12.23
CA LEU A 217 -4.24 -11.29 11.37
C LEU A 217 -3.16 -12.25 11.86
N PRO A 218 -2.35 -12.86 10.96
CA PRO A 218 -1.24 -13.69 11.40
C PRO A 218 -0.14 -12.83 12.07
N ASN A 219 0.42 -13.34 13.15
CA ASN A 219 1.55 -12.73 13.85
C ASN A 219 2.88 -12.99 13.08
N LYS A 220 2.87 -12.71 11.80
CA LYS A 220 4.01 -12.90 10.88
C LYS A 220 3.84 -12.01 9.64
N LEU A 221 4.85 -12.02 8.76
CA LEU A 221 4.89 -11.26 7.51
C LEU A 221 4.84 -9.75 7.81
N CYS A 222 4.14 -8.96 6.99
CA CYS A 222 3.98 -7.52 7.21
C CYS A 222 2.96 -7.14 8.30
N TYR A 223 2.19 -8.08 8.82
CA TYR A 223 1.05 -7.74 9.69
C TYR A 223 1.46 -7.20 11.06
N PRO A 224 2.45 -7.78 11.79
CA PRO A 224 2.92 -7.16 13.03
C PRO A 224 3.42 -5.72 12.82
N GLU A 225 4.16 -5.48 11.74
CA GLU A 225 4.65 -4.15 11.37
C GLU A 225 3.49 -3.20 11.02
N MET A 226 2.48 -3.69 10.31
CA MET A 226 1.30 -2.91 9.93
C MET A 226 0.55 -2.35 11.15
N VAL A 227 0.44 -3.12 12.21
CA VAL A 227 -0.30 -2.74 13.43
C VAL A 227 0.58 -2.15 14.53
N ALA A 228 1.91 -2.28 14.42
CA ALA A 228 2.86 -1.71 15.38
C ALA A 228 2.89 -0.17 15.37
N VAL A 229 2.28 0.47 14.38
CA VAL A 229 2.13 1.94 14.31
C VAL A 229 1.07 2.47 15.29
N ALA A 230 0.22 1.59 15.83
CA ALA A 230 -0.84 1.97 16.76
C ALA A 230 -0.27 2.44 18.11
N ASP A 231 -1.00 3.33 18.79
CA ASP A 231 -0.64 3.79 20.14
C ASP A 231 -0.84 2.69 21.20
N GLU A 232 -1.67 1.68 20.88
CA GLU A 232 -2.00 0.55 21.74
C GLU A 232 -1.68 -0.77 21.06
N PRO A 233 -1.26 -1.82 21.81
CA PRO A 233 -1.03 -3.14 21.26
C PRO A 233 -2.26 -3.69 20.54
N TYR A 234 -2.08 -4.19 19.33
CA TYR A 234 -3.15 -4.80 18.55
C TYR A 234 -3.47 -6.20 19.09
N PRO A 235 -4.71 -6.47 19.55
CA PRO A 235 -5.02 -7.71 20.27
C PRO A 235 -5.32 -8.91 19.37
N TYR A 236 -5.57 -8.69 18.06
CA TYR A 236 -6.09 -9.72 17.16
C TYR A 236 -5.01 -10.28 16.22
N LEU A 237 -3.79 -10.47 16.74
CA LEU A 237 -2.77 -11.28 16.06
C LEU A 237 -2.88 -12.74 16.50
N TYR A 238 -2.71 -13.70 15.58
CA TYR A 238 -2.77 -15.14 15.88
C TYR A 238 -1.49 -15.87 15.47
N ASP A 239 -1.19 -16.94 16.21
CA ASP A 239 -0.04 -17.83 15.98
C ASP A 239 -0.52 -19.23 15.58
N GLY A 240 -0.60 -19.49 14.27
CA GLY A 240 -1.01 -20.78 13.73
C GLY A 240 -2.53 -21.03 13.73
N ARG A 241 -2.93 -22.17 13.16
CA ARG A 241 -4.34 -22.45 12.84
C ARG A 241 -5.22 -22.65 14.07
N GLU A 242 -4.70 -23.24 15.13
CA GLU A 242 -5.50 -23.49 16.35
C GLU A 242 -5.76 -22.19 17.10
N ASP A 243 -4.77 -21.29 17.20
CA ASP A 243 -4.96 -19.97 17.80
C ASP A 243 -5.90 -19.10 16.94
N PHE A 244 -5.80 -19.21 15.62
CA PHE A 244 -6.77 -18.59 14.71
C PHE A 244 -8.20 -19.03 15.02
N LYS A 245 -8.47 -20.34 15.08
CA LYS A 245 -9.82 -20.86 15.34
C LYS A 245 -10.35 -20.41 16.70
N LYS A 246 -9.50 -20.40 17.72
CA LYS A 246 -9.83 -19.92 19.06
C LYS A 246 -10.23 -18.44 19.02
N LYS A 247 -9.35 -17.58 18.51
CA LYS A 247 -9.57 -16.12 18.44
C LYS A 247 -10.73 -15.76 17.52
N PHE A 248 -10.93 -16.49 16.43
CA PHE A 248 -12.08 -16.32 15.56
C PHE A 248 -13.40 -16.53 16.32
N LYS A 249 -13.52 -17.60 17.11
CA LYS A 249 -14.70 -17.87 17.95
C LYS A 249 -14.87 -16.79 19.02
N GLU A 250 -13.78 -16.35 19.66
CA GLU A 250 -13.79 -15.26 20.65
C GLU A 250 -14.30 -13.95 20.05
N MET A 251 -13.82 -13.58 18.84
CA MET A 251 -14.28 -12.37 18.14
C MET A 251 -15.74 -12.47 17.67
N LEU A 252 -16.24 -13.68 17.37
CA LEU A 252 -17.65 -13.88 17.08
C LEU A 252 -18.54 -13.65 18.32
N ASP A 253 -18.08 -14.08 19.49
CA ASP A 253 -18.90 -14.12 20.70
C ASP A 253 -18.85 -12.84 21.53
N ASN A 254 -17.73 -12.13 21.48
CA ASN A 254 -17.53 -10.93 22.28
C ASN A 254 -17.72 -9.64 21.44
N PRO A 255 -18.11 -8.54 22.07
CA PRO A 255 -18.03 -7.22 21.43
C PRO A 255 -16.59 -6.91 20.98
N ILE A 256 -16.48 -6.16 19.88
CA ILE A 256 -15.20 -5.64 19.43
C ILE A 256 -14.98 -4.28 20.11
N GLU A 257 -13.97 -4.20 20.96
CA GLU A 257 -13.68 -3.00 21.75
C GLU A 257 -12.52 -2.18 21.17
N TYR A 258 -11.70 -2.78 20.29
CA TYR A 258 -10.54 -2.10 19.72
C TYR A 258 -10.94 -1.01 18.72
N ASP A 259 -10.47 0.21 18.96
CA ASP A 259 -10.67 1.32 18.03
C ASP A 259 -9.61 1.29 16.91
N THR A 260 -10.05 0.95 15.71
CA THR A 260 -9.17 0.85 14.54
C THR A 260 -8.58 2.18 14.10
N GLU A 261 -9.10 3.31 14.57
CA GLU A 261 -8.52 4.64 14.32
C GLU A 261 -7.09 4.73 14.86
N ASN A 262 -6.78 4.00 15.93
CA ASN A 262 -5.41 3.89 16.48
C ASN A 262 -4.39 3.41 15.44
N VAL A 263 -4.81 2.62 14.45
CA VAL A 263 -3.96 2.18 13.34
C VAL A 263 -4.17 3.06 12.10
N ALA A 264 -5.44 3.30 11.73
CA ALA A 264 -5.80 3.94 10.48
C ALA A 264 -5.28 5.38 10.35
N LYS A 265 -5.25 6.15 11.44
CA LYS A 265 -4.73 7.54 11.44
C LYS A 265 -3.28 7.65 10.94
N HIS A 266 -2.50 6.59 11.13
CA HIS A 266 -1.10 6.53 10.65
C HIS A 266 -0.98 6.04 9.20
N MET A 267 -2.10 5.72 8.55
CA MET A 267 -2.14 5.15 7.20
C MET A 267 -2.75 6.10 6.15
N VAL A 268 -3.08 7.35 6.48
CA VAL A 268 -3.62 8.29 5.50
C VAL A 268 -2.57 8.73 4.48
N TRP A 269 -2.97 8.86 3.21
CA TRP A 269 -2.07 9.22 2.12
C TRP A 269 -1.35 10.55 2.33
N GLU A 270 -2.00 11.56 2.92
CA GLU A 270 -1.40 12.86 3.19
C GLU A 270 -0.12 12.72 4.04
N GLU A 271 -0.18 11.89 5.09
CA GLU A 271 0.98 11.64 5.95
C GLU A 271 2.06 10.80 5.23
N ARG A 272 1.64 9.76 4.53
CA ARG A 272 2.56 8.83 3.84
C ARG A 272 3.30 9.51 2.69
N ILE A 273 2.57 10.22 1.83
CA ILE A 273 3.15 10.95 0.69
C ILE A 273 4.17 11.99 1.16
N SER A 274 3.90 12.70 2.25
CA SER A 274 4.85 13.69 2.78
C SER A 274 6.18 13.04 3.15
N LYS A 275 6.15 11.86 3.77
CA LYS A 275 7.37 11.10 4.11
C LYS A 275 8.14 10.66 2.86
N TRP A 276 7.43 10.17 1.83
CA TRP A 276 8.05 9.77 0.56
C TRP A 276 8.73 10.96 -0.13
N PHE A 277 8.03 12.10 -0.24
CA PHE A 277 8.59 13.28 -0.88
C PHE A 277 9.81 13.83 -0.14
N ASN A 278 9.80 13.85 1.18
CA ASN A 278 10.96 14.31 1.96
C ASN A 278 12.20 13.44 1.67
N ASN A 279 12.03 12.12 1.54
CA ASN A 279 13.13 11.24 1.16
C ASN A 279 13.62 11.55 -0.27
N TRP A 280 12.72 11.70 -1.22
CA TRP A 280 13.07 11.97 -2.61
C TRP A 280 13.69 13.36 -2.83
N GLU A 281 13.26 14.36 -2.07
CA GLU A 281 13.91 15.68 -2.08
C GLU A 281 15.39 15.57 -1.70
N ASN A 282 15.72 14.78 -0.69
CA ASN A 282 17.09 14.53 -0.28
C ASN A 282 17.89 13.78 -1.36
N VAL A 283 17.28 12.77 -1.99
CA VAL A 283 17.92 11.98 -3.07
C VAL A 283 18.24 12.82 -4.30
N PHE A 284 17.37 13.75 -4.64
CA PHE A 284 17.51 14.54 -5.87
C PHE A 284 18.16 15.91 -5.68
N ASP A 285 18.59 16.27 -4.47
CA ASP A 285 18.95 17.66 -4.12
C ASP A 285 17.87 18.64 -4.59
N LEU A 286 16.62 18.19 -4.57
CA LEU A 286 15.51 19.07 -4.84
C LEU A 286 15.48 20.06 -3.69
N LYS A 287 15.64 21.34 -3.99
CA LYS A 287 15.29 22.37 -3.00
C LYS A 287 13.86 22.10 -2.55
N PRO A 288 13.55 22.26 -1.24
CA PRO A 288 12.19 22.05 -0.74
C PRO A 288 11.19 22.63 -1.73
N MET A 289 10.18 21.84 -2.10
CA MET A 289 9.11 22.28 -2.98
C MET A 289 8.24 23.30 -2.25
N GLY A 290 8.66 24.50 -2.30
CA GLY A 290 8.20 25.65 -1.57
C GLY A 290 9.39 26.53 -1.42
N ASP A 291 10.11 26.79 -2.54
CA ASP A 291 10.93 27.98 -2.51
C ASP A 291 9.94 29.10 -2.22
N THR A 292 10.18 29.78 -1.11
CA THR A 292 9.41 30.95 -0.68
C THR A 292 9.25 31.94 -1.85
N GLU A 293 10.17 31.95 -2.77
CA GLU A 293 10.18 32.79 -3.98
C GLU A 293 9.10 32.35 -4.98
N GLY A 294 8.95 31.05 -5.26
CA GLY A 294 7.92 30.55 -6.18
C GLY A 294 6.51 30.69 -5.59
N LEU A 295 6.37 30.42 -4.28
CA LEU A 295 5.11 30.65 -3.56
C LEU A 295 4.79 32.16 -3.55
N GLN A 296 5.77 33.01 -3.28
CA GLN A 296 5.60 34.45 -3.28
C GLN A 296 5.19 34.98 -4.66
N LYS A 297 5.79 34.45 -5.74
CA LYS A 297 5.38 34.77 -7.12
C LYS A 297 3.91 34.43 -7.39
N CYS A 298 3.43 33.27 -6.89
CA CYS A 298 2.01 32.91 -6.98
C CYS A 298 1.13 33.91 -6.24
N VAL A 299 1.50 34.23 -5.01
CA VAL A 299 0.77 35.21 -4.18
C VAL A 299 0.72 36.59 -4.85
N ASP A 300 1.84 37.07 -5.33
CA ASP A 300 1.93 38.37 -6.00
C ASP A 300 1.12 38.42 -7.30
N PHE A 301 1.09 37.31 -8.03
CA PHE A 301 0.26 37.18 -9.23
C PHE A 301 -1.24 37.19 -8.90
N ILE A 302 -1.65 36.45 -7.86
CA ILE A 302 -3.05 36.45 -7.39
C ILE A 302 -3.43 37.86 -6.91
N LYS A 303 -2.58 38.52 -6.12
CA LYS A 303 -2.81 39.91 -5.68
C LYS A 303 -2.99 40.88 -6.85
N LYS A 304 -2.15 40.77 -7.87
CA LYS A 304 -2.17 41.63 -9.04
C LYS A 304 -3.40 41.42 -9.91
N LYS A 305 -3.84 40.18 -10.06
CA LYS A 305 -4.99 39.79 -10.91
C LYS A 305 -6.34 39.89 -10.22
N GLY A 306 -6.36 39.79 -8.89
CA GLY A 306 -7.58 39.67 -8.09
C GLY A 306 -8.08 38.23 -8.09
N VAL A 307 -8.68 37.78 -9.18
CA VAL A 307 -9.06 36.35 -9.38
C VAL A 307 -8.23 35.75 -10.48
N THR A 308 -7.67 34.56 -10.25
CA THR A 308 -6.86 33.86 -11.25
C THR A 308 -7.10 32.35 -11.21
N THR A 309 -7.05 31.73 -12.38
CA THR A 309 -7.19 30.28 -12.53
C THR A 309 -5.84 29.58 -12.42
N LYS A 310 -5.87 28.28 -12.12
CA LYS A 310 -4.69 27.41 -12.19
C LYS A 310 -4.00 27.51 -13.57
N HIS A 311 -4.79 27.55 -14.63
CA HIS A 311 -4.27 27.58 -16.00
C HIS A 311 -3.51 28.89 -16.28
N GLU A 312 -4.01 30.01 -15.86
CA GLU A 312 -3.33 31.31 -16.01
C GLU A 312 -2.01 31.37 -15.27
N MET A 313 -1.96 30.89 -14.02
CA MET A 313 -0.71 30.80 -13.27
C MET A 313 0.30 29.85 -13.94
N MET A 314 -0.13 28.70 -14.43
CA MET A 314 0.76 27.78 -15.16
C MET A 314 1.32 28.39 -16.43
N THR A 315 0.54 29.18 -17.16
CA THR A 315 0.96 29.86 -18.39
C THR A 315 1.94 30.97 -18.06
N GLU A 316 1.64 31.82 -17.10
CA GLU A 316 2.50 32.96 -16.71
C GLU A 316 3.89 32.52 -16.25
N PHE A 317 3.95 31.42 -15.48
CA PHE A 317 5.21 30.94 -14.92
C PHE A 317 5.93 29.90 -15.79
N GLY A 318 5.41 29.59 -16.98
CA GLY A 318 5.98 28.59 -17.88
C GLY A 318 6.05 27.18 -17.25
N TRP A 319 5.14 26.87 -16.33
CA TRP A 319 5.14 25.59 -15.63
C TRP A 319 4.53 24.49 -16.50
N GLY A 320 5.37 23.60 -16.97
CA GLY A 320 4.91 22.37 -17.61
C GLY A 320 4.07 21.52 -16.65
N TYR A 321 3.08 20.90 -17.22
CA TYR A 321 2.04 20.04 -16.66
C TYR A 321 2.08 19.67 -15.16
N ARG A 322 1.07 20.09 -14.45
CA ARG A 322 0.51 19.62 -13.14
C ARG A 322 1.42 19.58 -11.89
N VAL A 323 2.69 19.24 -11.98
CA VAL A 323 3.51 18.97 -10.78
C VAL A 323 3.84 20.24 -10.00
N LYS A 324 4.39 21.26 -10.62
CA LYS A 324 4.80 22.48 -9.90
C LYS A 324 3.65 23.26 -9.25
N PHE A 325 2.51 23.34 -9.91
CA PHE A 325 1.37 24.04 -9.33
C PHE A 325 0.78 23.33 -8.12
N ASN A 326 0.69 22.00 -8.16
CA ASN A 326 0.14 21.23 -7.03
C ASN A 326 0.95 21.43 -5.75
N ASN A 327 2.24 21.74 -5.86
CA ASN A 327 3.12 21.99 -4.72
C ASN A 327 2.76 23.27 -3.98
N TYR A 328 2.36 24.31 -4.72
CA TYR A 328 1.95 25.58 -4.12
C TYR A 328 0.46 25.56 -3.72
N ARG A 329 -0.33 24.66 -4.30
CA ARG A 329 -1.79 24.61 -4.07
C ARG A 329 -2.16 24.44 -2.62
N ASN A 330 -1.47 23.59 -1.90
CA ASN A 330 -1.76 23.36 -0.47
C ASN A 330 -1.32 24.54 0.36
N ALA A 331 -0.10 25.08 0.11
CA ALA A 331 0.36 26.28 0.79
C ALA A 331 -0.55 27.49 0.53
N LEU A 332 -1.01 27.67 -0.72
CA LEU A 332 -2.00 28.72 -1.06
C LEU A 332 -3.33 28.52 -0.34
N ARG A 333 -3.76 27.26 -0.11
CA ARG A 333 -5.00 26.94 0.62
C ARG A 333 -4.91 27.24 2.09
N GLU A 334 -3.74 27.16 2.68
CA GLU A 334 -3.52 27.44 4.10
C GLU A 334 -3.37 28.94 4.39
N MET A 335 -3.18 29.77 3.35
CA MET A 335 -3.15 31.22 3.50
C MET A 335 -4.56 31.78 3.74
N LYS A 336 -4.73 32.50 4.84
CA LYS A 336 -6.03 33.12 5.20
C LYS A 336 -6.49 34.18 4.21
N GLU A 337 -5.54 34.77 3.50
CA GLU A 337 -5.72 35.83 2.52
C GLU A 337 -6.12 35.31 1.13
N ILE A 338 -6.16 33.99 0.92
CA ILE A 338 -6.53 33.41 -0.38
C ILE A 338 -7.78 32.56 -0.22
N LYS A 339 -8.83 32.93 -0.95
CA LYS A 339 -10.09 32.21 -1.00
C LYS A 339 -10.19 31.39 -2.28
N PHE A 340 -10.71 30.15 -2.12
CA PHE A 340 -11.03 29.28 -3.25
C PHE A 340 -12.47 29.50 -3.67
N THR A 341 -12.65 29.88 -4.93
CA THR A 341 -13.96 30.03 -5.55
C THR A 341 -14.12 29.02 -6.69
N LYS A 342 -15.32 28.91 -7.23
CA LYS A 342 -15.55 28.15 -8.47
C LYS A 342 -14.75 28.67 -9.67
N ASP A 343 -14.38 29.94 -9.64
CA ASP A 343 -13.68 30.64 -10.72
C ASP A 343 -12.15 30.63 -10.53
N GLY A 344 -11.64 30.19 -9.38
CA GLY A 344 -10.19 30.09 -9.12
C GLY A 344 -9.74 30.52 -7.73
N TYR A 345 -8.59 31.16 -7.69
CA TYR A 345 -7.94 31.69 -6.49
C TYR A 345 -8.16 33.19 -6.43
N GLU A 346 -8.66 33.68 -5.31
CA GLU A 346 -8.97 35.08 -5.08
C GLU A 346 -8.23 35.58 -3.85
N TRP A 347 -7.62 36.76 -3.97
CA TRP A 347 -7.05 37.46 -2.83
C TRP A 347 -8.17 38.16 -2.04
N VAL A 348 -8.26 37.93 -0.73
CA VAL A 348 -9.28 38.49 0.15
C VAL A 348 -8.74 39.62 1.00
#